data_6c7ae4c6b41596e953bc07fef5a026dd
#
_entry.id   6c7ae4c6b41596e953bc07fef5a026dd
#
_cell.length_a   1.000
_cell.length_b   1.000
_cell.length_c   1.000
_cell.angle_alpha   90.00
_cell.angle_beta   90.00
_cell.angle_gamma   90.00
#
_symmetry.space_group_name_H-M   'P 1'
#
loop_
_entity.id
_entity.type
_entity.pdbx_description
1 polymer ?
#
loop_
_entity_poly.entity_id
_entity_poly.type
_entity_poly.pdbx_seq_one_letter_code
_entity_poly.pdbx_strand_id
1 'polypeptide(L)'
;MNKALSIKDAWRNGPRILIVAPAPIEEGCLSAPVVGEMGPDCVEKSRELAFWFEDVAARTGCSFLDAGSIPGIRMHPNDYMHLDRESHTLLARALAERIPSLL
;
A
#
# COMPACT_ATOMS: atom_id res chain seq x y z
N MET A 1 -7.79 -3.38 -11.94
CA MET A 1 -8.59 -4.34 -11.15
C MET A 1 -9.59 -5.13 -11.99
N ASN A 2 -10.31 -4.49 -12.90
CA ASN A 2 -11.28 -5.19 -13.72
C ASN A 2 -10.67 -6.34 -14.55
N LYS A 3 -9.46 -6.15 -15.06
CA LYS A 3 -8.76 -7.19 -15.80
C LYS A 3 -8.46 -8.41 -14.94
N ALA A 4 -7.98 -8.21 -13.70
CA ALA A 4 -7.74 -9.29 -12.75
C ALA A 4 -9.03 -10.03 -12.40
N LEU A 5 -10.13 -9.29 -12.17
CA LEU A 5 -11.43 -9.86 -11.84
C LEU A 5 -12.07 -10.62 -13.01
N SER A 6 -11.71 -10.31 -14.26
CA SER A 6 -12.29 -10.92 -15.45
C SER A 6 -11.72 -12.30 -15.80
N ILE A 7 -10.68 -12.76 -15.15
CA ILE A 7 -10.05 -14.06 -15.43
C ILE A 7 -10.88 -15.16 -14.80
N LYS A 8 -11.67 -15.86 -15.64
CA LYS A 8 -12.69 -16.82 -15.17
C LYS A 8 -12.15 -17.97 -14.32
N ASP A 9 -10.99 -18.49 -14.68
CA ASP A 9 -10.46 -19.71 -14.05
C ASP A 9 -9.51 -19.42 -12.87
N ALA A 10 -9.25 -18.14 -12.57
CA ALA A 10 -8.38 -17.76 -11.47
C ALA A 10 -9.06 -17.87 -10.08
N TRP A 11 -10.40 -17.86 -10.06
CA TRP A 11 -11.16 -17.74 -8.81
C TRP A 11 -12.19 -18.86 -8.69
N ARG A 12 -11.94 -19.84 -7.80
CA ARG A 12 -12.88 -20.95 -7.60
C ARG A 12 -14.17 -20.53 -6.90
N ASN A 13 -14.04 -19.67 -5.87
CA ASN A 13 -15.15 -19.24 -5.02
C ASN A 13 -15.34 -17.72 -5.06
N GLY A 14 -15.14 -17.12 -6.23
CA GLY A 14 -15.13 -15.68 -6.40
C GLY A 14 -13.75 -15.07 -6.13
N PRO A 15 -13.51 -13.87 -6.63
CA PRO A 15 -12.21 -13.22 -6.52
C PRO A 15 -11.87 -12.89 -5.07
N ARG A 16 -10.62 -13.15 -4.70
CA ARG A 16 -10.09 -12.86 -3.37
C ARG A 16 -8.86 -11.97 -3.52
N ILE A 17 -9.11 -10.69 -3.64
CA ILE A 17 -8.08 -9.68 -3.87
C ILE A 17 -8.02 -8.76 -2.66
N LEU A 18 -6.81 -8.59 -2.14
CA LEU A 18 -6.50 -7.57 -1.15
C LEU A 18 -5.69 -6.47 -1.82
N ILE A 19 -6.22 -5.26 -1.82
CA ILE A 19 -5.51 -4.08 -2.28
C ILE A 19 -4.78 -3.47 -1.08
N VAL A 20 -3.46 -3.34 -1.20
CA VAL A 20 -2.64 -2.75 -0.14
C VAL A 20 -2.17 -1.37 -0.61
N ALA A 21 -2.62 -0.32 0.07
CA ALA A 21 -2.11 1.01 -0.19
C ALA A 21 -0.71 1.13 0.45
N PRO A 22 0.28 1.65 -0.28
CA PRO A 22 1.61 1.85 0.29
C PRO A 22 1.58 2.92 1.38
N ALA A 23 2.50 2.80 2.33
CA ALA A 23 2.69 3.85 3.32
C ALA A 23 3.17 5.12 2.61
N PRO A 24 2.76 6.32 3.08
CA PRO A 24 3.18 7.56 2.46
C PRO A 24 4.69 7.79 2.51
N ILE A 25 5.22 8.45 1.49
CA ILE A 25 6.60 8.96 1.48
C ILE A 25 6.74 9.97 2.61
N GLU A 26 7.83 9.87 3.38
CA GLU A 26 8.09 10.79 4.48
C GLU A 26 8.76 12.07 3.99
N GLU A 27 8.54 13.17 4.72
CA GLU A 27 9.02 14.49 4.33
C GLU A 27 10.55 14.59 4.19
N GLY A 28 11.30 13.72 4.85
CA GLY A 28 12.75 13.64 4.70
C GLY A 28 13.19 13.42 3.24
N CYS A 29 12.31 12.84 2.42
CA CYS A 29 12.55 12.66 0.99
C CYS A 29 12.82 13.99 0.28
N LEU A 30 12.23 15.08 0.75
CA LEU A 30 12.41 16.41 0.14
C LEU A 30 13.84 16.94 0.25
N SER A 31 14.61 16.43 1.20
CA SER A 31 16.04 16.75 1.38
C SER A 31 16.97 15.70 0.76
N ALA A 32 16.42 14.61 0.24
CA ALA A 32 17.20 13.53 -0.35
C ALA A 32 17.52 13.82 -1.82
N PRO A 33 18.63 13.29 -2.36
CA PRO A 33 18.98 13.49 -3.78
C PRO A 33 17.89 13.05 -4.76
N VAL A 34 17.06 12.08 -4.37
CA VAL A 34 16.01 11.51 -5.22
C VAL A 34 14.85 12.48 -5.46
N VAL A 35 14.71 13.57 -4.70
CA VAL A 35 13.58 14.48 -4.82
C VAL A 35 13.47 15.10 -6.22
N GLY A 36 14.59 15.30 -6.90
CA GLY A 36 14.58 15.83 -8.26
C GLY A 36 13.87 14.95 -9.26
N GLU A 37 13.79 13.65 -9.00
CA GLU A 37 13.10 12.68 -9.84
C GLU A 37 11.61 12.56 -9.48
N MET A 38 11.28 12.73 -8.19
CA MET A 38 9.94 12.50 -7.67
C MET A 38 9.05 13.76 -7.70
N GLY A 39 9.66 14.94 -7.73
CA GLY A 39 8.94 16.21 -7.69
C GLY A 39 8.65 16.69 -6.27
N PRO A 40 8.41 18.03 -6.09
CA PRO A 40 8.27 18.63 -4.76
C PRO A 40 6.96 18.26 -4.04
N ASP A 41 5.96 17.78 -4.75
CA ASP A 41 4.64 17.42 -4.20
C ASP A 41 4.48 15.90 -4.00
N CYS A 42 5.56 15.13 -4.13
CA CYS A 42 5.52 13.67 -4.03
C CYS A 42 5.00 13.17 -2.68
N VAL A 43 5.33 13.84 -1.58
CA VAL A 43 4.88 13.45 -0.24
C VAL A 43 3.36 13.55 -0.13
N GLU A 44 2.80 14.69 -0.54
CA GLU A 44 1.35 14.89 -0.47
C GLU A 44 0.59 13.97 -1.40
N LYS A 45 1.06 13.77 -2.61
CA LYS A 45 0.47 12.81 -3.55
C LYS A 45 0.48 11.40 -2.99
N SER A 46 1.56 11.00 -2.32
CA SER A 46 1.63 9.68 -1.71
C SER A 46 0.65 9.50 -0.56
N ARG A 47 0.34 10.58 0.18
CA ARG A 47 -0.66 10.55 1.25
C ARG A 47 -2.08 10.33 0.73
N GLU A 48 -2.36 10.74 -0.49
CA GLU A 48 -3.67 10.55 -1.11
C GLU A 48 -3.92 9.13 -1.62
N LEU A 49 -2.87 8.34 -1.80
CA LEU A 49 -2.99 7.00 -2.38
C LEU A 49 -3.94 6.09 -1.59
N ALA A 50 -3.89 6.12 -0.27
CA ALA A 50 -4.75 5.29 0.56
C ALA A 50 -6.23 5.57 0.28
N PHE A 51 -6.59 6.84 0.17
CA PHE A 51 -7.96 7.25 -0.13
C PHE A 51 -8.42 6.70 -1.50
N TRP A 52 -7.59 6.89 -2.53
CA TRP A 52 -7.96 6.43 -3.88
C TRP A 52 -7.97 4.91 -4.00
N PHE A 53 -7.05 4.22 -3.32
CA PHE A 53 -7.01 2.75 -3.33
C PHE A 53 -8.20 2.16 -2.59
N GLU A 54 -8.60 2.77 -1.48
CA GLU A 54 -9.79 2.35 -0.74
C GLU A 54 -11.05 2.51 -1.58
N ASP A 55 -11.17 3.63 -2.32
CA ASP A 55 -12.28 3.88 -3.22
C ASP A 55 -12.36 2.83 -4.32
N VAL A 56 -11.23 2.48 -4.94
CA VAL A 56 -11.18 1.42 -5.94
C VAL A 56 -11.56 0.06 -5.33
N ALA A 57 -11.07 -0.25 -4.14
CA ALA A 57 -11.42 -1.49 -3.45
C ALA A 57 -12.93 -1.59 -3.22
N ALA A 58 -13.54 -0.51 -2.73
CA ALA A 58 -14.98 -0.46 -2.49
C ALA A 58 -15.79 -0.67 -3.78
N ARG A 59 -15.38 0.00 -4.86
CA ARG A 59 -16.08 -0.10 -6.15
C ARG A 59 -15.90 -1.45 -6.85
N THR A 60 -14.83 -2.16 -6.57
CA THR A 60 -14.54 -3.45 -7.21
C THR A 60 -14.85 -4.65 -6.32
N GLY A 61 -15.31 -4.42 -5.08
CA GLY A 61 -15.58 -5.50 -4.14
C GLY A 61 -14.33 -6.19 -3.60
N CYS A 62 -13.18 -5.52 -3.65
CA CYS A 62 -11.93 -6.03 -3.12
C CYS A 62 -11.76 -5.65 -1.64
N SER A 63 -10.96 -6.41 -0.92
CA SER A 63 -10.55 -6.05 0.43
C SER A 63 -9.46 -4.99 0.39
N PHE A 64 -9.27 -4.26 1.48
CA PHE A 64 -8.36 -3.13 1.53
C PHE A 64 -7.54 -3.14 2.82
N LEU A 65 -6.26 -2.79 2.69
CA LEU A 65 -5.35 -2.56 3.81
C LEU A 65 -4.52 -1.32 3.51
N ASP A 66 -4.52 -0.37 4.45
CA ASP A 66 -3.65 0.80 4.37
C ASP A 66 -2.37 0.51 5.18
N ALA A 67 -1.26 0.31 4.49
CA ALA A 67 0.02 0.05 5.15
C ALA A 67 0.45 1.24 6.04
N GLY A 68 0.08 2.46 5.64
CA GLY A 68 0.39 3.65 6.44
C GLY A 68 -0.35 3.74 7.76
N SER A 69 -1.45 3.01 7.93
CA SER A 69 -2.22 2.99 9.18
C SER A 69 -1.66 2.00 10.22
N ILE A 70 -0.72 1.16 9.84
CA ILE A 70 -0.13 0.19 10.77
C ILE A 70 0.77 0.93 11.75
N PRO A 71 0.54 0.81 13.09
CA PRO A 71 1.38 1.49 14.06
C PRO A 71 2.86 1.11 13.93
N GLY A 72 3.72 2.12 13.94
CA GLY A 72 5.16 1.93 13.86
C GLY A 72 5.76 1.86 12.45
N ILE A 73 4.93 1.89 11.42
CA ILE A 73 5.42 1.89 10.03
C ILE A 73 6.25 3.16 9.77
N ARG A 74 7.48 2.96 9.29
CA ARG A 74 8.41 4.04 8.95
C ARG A 74 9.16 3.73 7.67
N MET A 75 9.53 4.79 6.97
CA MET A 75 10.38 4.68 5.78
C MET A 75 11.85 4.67 6.15
N HIS A 76 12.67 4.06 5.28
CA HIS A 76 14.11 3.98 5.47
C HIS A 76 14.75 5.37 5.35
N PRO A 77 15.66 5.75 6.26
CA PRO A 77 16.24 7.10 6.25
C PRO A 77 17.17 7.40 5.07
N ASN A 78 17.46 6.42 4.20
CA ASN A 78 18.25 6.66 3.00
C ASN A 78 17.45 7.40 1.91
N ASP A 79 16.17 7.09 1.76
CA ASP A 79 15.35 7.66 0.68
C ASP A 79 13.96 8.11 1.14
N TYR A 80 13.53 7.70 2.32
CA TYR A 80 12.22 8.03 2.90
C TYR A 80 11.02 7.55 2.08
N MET A 81 11.22 6.60 1.17
CA MET A 81 10.15 6.05 0.35
C MET A 81 10.06 4.51 0.37
N HIS A 82 11.12 3.83 0.77
CA HIS A 82 11.08 2.39 1.02
C HIS A 82 10.93 2.13 2.51
N LEU A 83 10.20 1.09 2.87
CA LEU A 83 10.01 0.71 4.27
C LEU A 83 11.35 0.38 4.91
N ASP A 84 11.52 0.76 6.18
CA ASP A 84 12.65 0.27 6.94
C ASP A 84 12.48 -1.21 7.29
N ARG A 85 13.53 -1.82 7.84
CA ARG A 85 13.55 -3.25 8.13
C ARG A 85 12.42 -3.68 9.07
N GLU A 86 12.21 -2.94 10.14
CA GLU A 86 11.16 -3.26 11.11
C GLU A 86 9.78 -3.12 10.52
N SER A 87 9.58 -2.15 9.63
CA SER A 87 8.29 -1.92 8.98
C SER A 87 7.93 -3.04 8.02
N HIS A 88 8.89 -3.67 7.37
CA HIS A 88 8.64 -4.90 6.59
C HIS A 88 8.06 -6.00 7.48
N THR A 89 8.59 -6.17 8.68
CA THR A 89 8.06 -7.14 9.64
C THR A 89 6.64 -6.77 10.10
N LEU A 90 6.40 -5.49 10.37
CA LEU A 90 5.08 -5.02 10.78
C LEU A 90 4.04 -5.24 9.67
N LEU A 91 4.40 -4.94 8.44
CA LEU A 91 3.52 -5.18 7.30
C LEU A 91 3.26 -6.67 7.11
N ALA A 92 4.29 -7.50 7.23
CA ALA A 92 4.15 -8.96 7.11
C ALA A 92 3.19 -9.52 8.17
N ARG A 93 3.28 -9.03 9.39
CA ARG A 93 2.35 -9.44 10.47
C ARG A 93 0.92 -9.01 10.18
N ALA A 94 0.74 -7.77 9.73
CA ALA A 94 -0.60 -7.27 9.38
C ALA A 94 -1.22 -8.10 8.25
N LEU A 95 -0.44 -8.47 7.25
CA LEU A 95 -0.89 -9.35 6.16
C LEU A 95 -1.22 -10.75 6.67
N ALA A 96 -0.38 -11.31 7.53
CA ALA A 96 -0.60 -12.64 8.11
C ALA A 96 -1.89 -12.69 8.95
N GLU A 97 -2.24 -11.62 9.62
CA GLU A 97 -3.50 -11.51 10.38
C GLU A 97 -4.71 -11.31 9.47
N ARG A 98 -4.53 -10.59 8.36
CA ARG A 98 -5.62 -10.21 7.46
C ARG A 98 -5.99 -11.32 6.46
N ILE A 99 -4.99 -12.01 5.90
CA ILE A 99 -5.20 -12.99 4.83
C ILE A 99 -6.18 -14.12 5.21
N PRO A 100 -6.12 -14.71 6.41
CA PRO A 100 -7.07 -15.77 6.76
C PRO A 100 -8.54 -15.35 6.64
N SER A 101 -8.87 -14.08 6.90
CA SER A 101 -10.24 -13.58 6.78
C SER A 101 -10.72 -13.48 5.33
N LEU A 102 -9.81 -13.58 4.36
CA LEU A 102 -10.12 -13.49 2.94
C LEU A 102 -10.36 -14.86 2.30
N LEU A 103 -9.96 -15.91 2.99
CA LEU A 103 -10.08 -17.28 2.52
C LEU A 103 -11.40 -17.89 3.02
#